data_0d474917f2e75f43ab3389c3018c8744
#
_entry.id   0d474917f2e75f43ab3389c3018c8744
#
_cell.length_a   1.000
_cell.length_b   1.000
_cell.length_c   1.000
_cell.angle_alpha   90.00
_cell.angle_beta   90.00
_cell.angle_gamma   90.00
#
_symmetry.space_group_name_H-M   'P 1'
#
loop_
_entity.id
_entity.type
_entity.pdbx_description
1 polymer ?
#
loop_
_entity_poly.entity_id
_entity_poly.type
_entity_poly.pdbx_seq_one_letter_code
_entity_poly.pdbx_strand_id
1 'polypeptide(L)' 'MRKENKIYCNSCGKRIVDTIGRDMEEYIHIEKIWGYPSEKDGECHSFDLCEPCYDKMTAAFVLKPEIKEEAERL' A
#
# COMPACT_ATOMS: atom_id res chain seq x y z
N MET A 1 -1.69 5.64 4.77
CA MET A 1 -1.57 6.89 5.53
C MET A 1 -1.42 6.57 7.00
N ARG A 2 -0.44 7.19 7.65
CA ARG A 2 -0.13 6.88 9.04
C ARG A 2 -0.35 8.11 9.89
N LYS A 3 -0.98 7.90 11.05
CA LYS A 3 -1.29 9.01 11.94
C LYS A 3 -1.53 8.49 13.35
N GLU A 4 -0.78 9.03 14.32
CA GLU A 4 -0.98 8.71 15.74
C GLU A 4 -0.98 7.21 16.00
N ASN A 5 0.03 6.51 15.48
CA ASN A 5 0.18 5.07 15.65
C ASN A 5 -0.91 4.27 14.97
N LYS A 6 -1.64 4.88 14.07
CA LYS A 6 -2.67 4.20 13.29
C LYS A 6 -2.31 4.29 11.82
N ILE A 7 -2.74 3.29 11.06
CA ILE A 7 -2.50 3.25 9.62
C ILE A 7 -3.84 3.23 8.93
N TYR A 8 -4.02 4.12 7.96
CA TYR A 8 -5.27 4.25 7.22
C TYR A 8 -5.01 3.99 5.75
N CYS A 9 -6.01 3.41 5.10
CA CYS A 9 -5.95 3.25 3.66
C CYS A 9 -6.06 4.61 2.98
N ASN A 10 -5.10 4.92 2.13
CA ASN A 10 -5.11 6.21 1.45
C ASN A 10 -6.23 6.32 0.43
N SER A 11 -6.77 5.19 -0.02
CA SER A 11 -7.80 5.20 -1.05
C SER A 11 -9.21 5.34 -0.46
N CYS A 12 -9.53 4.54 0.56
CA CYS A 12 -10.89 4.56 1.11
C CYS A 12 -10.98 5.16 2.50
N GLY A 13 -9.84 5.41 3.16
CA GLY A 13 -9.85 6.05 4.47
C GLY A 13 -10.08 5.13 5.64
N LYS A 14 -10.24 3.85 5.39
CA LYS A 14 -10.49 2.89 6.44
C LYS A 14 -9.25 2.68 7.31
N ARG A 15 -9.45 2.47 8.61
CA ARG A 15 -8.34 2.19 9.51
C ARG A 15 -7.92 0.74 9.34
N ILE A 16 -6.60 0.52 9.17
CA ILE A 16 -6.04 -0.80 8.94
C ILE A 16 -5.32 -1.32 10.17
N VAL A 17 -4.62 -0.43 10.88
CA VAL A 17 -3.90 -0.79 12.09
C VAL A 17 -4.44 0.06 13.22
N ASP A 18 -4.80 -0.59 14.33
CA ASP A 18 -5.43 0.13 15.42
C ASP A 18 -4.40 0.80 16.33
N THR A 19 -4.89 1.44 17.39
CA THR A 19 -4.06 2.27 18.25
C THR A 19 -2.95 1.50 18.94
N ILE A 20 -3.15 0.22 19.20
CA ILE A 20 -2.12 -0.58 19.85
C ILE A 20 -1.23 -1.29 18.85
N GLY A 21 -1.33 -0.94 17.57
CA GLY A 21 -0.44 -1.46 16.56
C GLY A 21 -0.80 -2.82 16.01
N ARG A 22 -1.99 -3.32 16.33
CA ARG A 22 -2.41 -4.61 15.84
C ARG A 22 -3.08 -4.47 14.48
N ASP A 23 -2.66 -5.30 13.52
CA ASP A 23 -3.24 -5.28 12.19
C ASP A 23 -4.68 -5.76 12.25
N MET A 24 -5.58 -5.01 11.64
CA MET A 24 -6.97 -5.42 11.54
C MET A 24 -7.21 -6.20 10.27
N GLU A 25 -6.31 -6.07 9.29
CA GLU A 25 -6.35 -6.85 8.06
C GLU A 25 -5.04 -6.64 7.35
N GLU A 26 -4.81 -7.46 6.33
CA GLU A 26 -3.61 -7.30 5.52
C GLU A 26 -3.69 -6.01 4.72
N TYR A 27 -2.54 -5.44 4.47
CA TYR A 27 -2.48 -4.20 3.71
C TYR A 27 -1.13 -4.12 3.00
N ILE A 28 -1.00 -3.16 2.11
CA ILE A 28 0.23 -2.94 1.38
C ILE A 28 0.72 -1.53 1.66
N HIS A 29 2.02 -1.42 1.86
CA HIS A 29 2.68 -0.13 2.04
C HIS A 29 3.60 0.10 0.86
N ILE A 30 3.46 1.25 0.20
CA ILE A 30 4.27 1.58 -0.96
C ILE A 30 5.00 2.87 -0.68
N GLU A 31 6.29 2.87 -0.96
CA GLU A 31 7.13 4.04 -0.76
C GLU A 31 8.04 4.18 -1.95
N LYS A 32 8.12 5.38 -2.50
CA LYS A 32 8.93 5.63 -3.69
C LYS A 32 9.67 6.94 -3.55
N ILE A 33 10.97 6.89 -3.68
CA ILE A 33 11.80 8.09 -3.75
C ILE A 33 12.07 8.34 -5.22
N TRP A 34 11.57 9.47 -5.72
CA TRP A 34 11.71 9.80 -7.14
C TRP A 34 13.07 10.43 -7.41
N GLY A 35 13.67 10.04 -8.52
CA GLY A 35 14.97 10.56 -8.91
C GLY A 35 14.95 11.09 -10.32
N TYR A 36 16.11 11.50 -10.79
CA TYR A 36 16.26 11.99 -12.14
C TYR A 36 15.98 10.84 -13.12
N PRO A 37 15.24 11.03 -14.21
CA PRO A 37 14.74 12.30 -14.74
C PRO A 37 13.27 12.58 -14.41
N SER A 38 12.77 12.06 -13.31
CA SER A 38 11.38 12.33 -12.94
C SER A 38 11.20 13.80 -12.63
N GLU A 39 10.01 14.31 -12.92
CA GLU A 39 9.65 15.67 -12.56
C GLU A 39 9.48 15.83 -11.06
N LYS A 40 9.40 14.70 -10.34
CA LYS A 40 9.25 14.68 -8.89
C LYS A 40 10.57 14.40 -8.20
N ASP A 41 11.69 14.60 -8.92
CA ASP A 41 13.01 14.33 -8.38
C ASP A 41 13.17 14.99 -7.02
N GLY A 42 13.58 14.21 -6.02
CA GLY A 42 13.74 14.69 -4.67
C GLY A 42 12.54 14.50 -3.77
N GLU A 43 11.41 14.01 -4.30
CA GLU A 43 10.22 13.78 -3.49
C GLU A 43 10.10 12.32 -3.13
N CYS A 44 9.60 12.06 -1.94
CA CYS A 44 9.30 10.71 -1.49
C CYS A 44 7.80 10.59 -1.31
N HIS A 45 7.20 9.68 -2.05
CA HIS A 45 5.75 9.45 -1.99
C HIS A 45 5.51 8.12 -1.30
N SER A 46 4.59 8.10 -0.35
CA SER A 46 4.25 6.85 0.31
C SER A 46 2.75 6.80 0.56
N PHE A 47 2.22 5.59 0.56
CA PHE A 47 0.81 5.40 0.86
C PHE A 47 0.57 3.96 1.26
N ASP A 48 -0.59 3.74 1.88
CA ASP A 48 -1.02 2.42 2.33
C ASP A 48 -2.37 2.11 1.72
N LEU A 49 -2.59 0.85 1.35
CA LEU A 49 -3.85 0.42 0.77
C LEU A 49 -4.33 -0.83 1.49
N CYS A 50 -5.62 -0.87 1.81
CA CYS A 50 -6.21 -2.11 2.28
C CYS A 50 -6.37 -3.07 1.11
N GLU A 51 -6.61 -4.35 1.42
CA GLU A 51 -6.66 -5.35 0.37
C GLU A 51 -7.74 -5.09 -0.67
N PRO A 52 -8.98 -4.74 -0.28
CA PRO A 52 -10.00 -4.45 -1.30
C PRO A 52 -9.61 -3.30 -2.23
N CYS A 53 -8.91 -2.28 -1.70
CA CYS A 53 -8.49 -1.17 -2.55
C CYS A 53 -7.35 -1.59 -3.48
N TYR A 54 -6.47 -2.45 -3.00
CA TYR A 54 -5.42 -3.02 -3.85
C TYR A 54 -6.06 -3.80 -4.99
N ASP A 55 -7.09 -4.60 -4.68
CA ASP A 55 -7.77 -5.39 -5.71
C ASP A 55 -8.39 -4.48 -6.76
N LYS A 56 -9.01 -3.39 -6.33
CA LYS A 56 -9.61 -2.45 -7.28
C LYS A 56 -8.56 -1.81 -8.16
N MET A 57 -7.42 -1.44 -7.57
CA MET A 57 -6.36 -0.79 -8.32
C MET A 57 -5.80 -1.72 -9.39
N THR A 58 -5.50 -2.95 -9.00
CA THR A 58 -4.87 -3.88 -9.93
C THR A 58 -5.86 -4.38 -10.96
N ALA A 59 -7.15 -4.40 -10.64
CA ALA A 59 -8.16 -4.80 -11.61
C ALA A 59 -8.21 -3.82 -12.78
N ALA A 60 -7.77 -2.58 -12.57
CA ALA A 60 -7.74 -1.59 -13.64
C ALA A 60 -6.46 -1.65 -14.47
N PHE A 61 -5.52 -2.49 -14.10
CA PHE A 61 -4.27 -2.60 -14.85
C PHE A 61 -4.54 -3.24 -16.20
N VAL A 62 -3.89 -2.71 -17.24
CA VAL A 62 -3.94 -3.36 -18.56
C VAL A 62 -3.23 -4.70 -18.48
N LEU A 63 -2.06 -4.71 -17.83
CA LEU A 63 -1.32 -5.95 -17.61
C LEU A 63 -1.38 -6.23 -16.11
N LYS A 64 -2.04 -7.31 -15.73
CA LYS A 64 -2.25 -7.63 -14.32
C LYS A 64 -0.93 -7.94 -13.63
N PRO A 65 -0.88 -7.80 -12.32
CA PRO A 65 0.35 -8.12 -11.58
C PRO A 65 0.73 -9.58 -11.78
N GLU A 66 2.03 -9.83 -11.73
CA GLU A 66 2.53 -11.19 -11.75
C GLU A 66 2.35 -11.76 -10.36
N ILE A 67 1.75 -12.95 -10.27
CA ILE A 67 1.45 -13.58 -8.99
C ILE A 67 2.20 -14.89 -8.92
N LYS A 68 2.95 -15.07 -7.82
CA LYS A 68 3.67 -16.31 -7.57
C LYS A 68 3.28 -16.86 -6.22
N GLU A 69 3.16 -18.18 -6.14
CA GLU A 69 2.89 -18.85 -4.88
C GLU A 69 4.20 -19.05 -4.15
N GLU A 70 4.24 -18.65 -2.87
CA GLU A 70 5.44 -18.84 -2.07
C GLU A 70 5.33 -20.19 -1.35
N ALA A 71 6.19 -21.12 -1.71
CA ALA A 71 6.12 -22.47 -1.16
C ALA A 71 6.36 -22.50 0.33
N GLU A 72 7.11 -21.56 0.83
CA GLU A 72 7.44 -21.52 2.25
C GLU A 72 6.48 -20.72 3.07
N ARG A 73 5.44 -20.22 2.51
CA ARG A 73 4.50 -19.44 3.27
C ARG A 73 3.83 -20.29 4.32
N LEU A 74 3.77 -19.78 5.52
CA LEU A 74 3.20 -20.51 6.64
C LEU A 74 1.94 -19.85 7.13
#